data_ce3cc71c4e2e1dfc6e580fbe85d873fb
#
_entry.id   ce3cc71c4e2e1dfc6e580fbe85d873fb
#
_cell.length_a   1.000
_cell.length_b   1.000
_cell.length_c   1.000
_cell.angle_alpha   90.00
_cell.angle_beta   90.00
_cell.angle_gamma   90.00
#
_symmetry.space_group_name_H-M   'P 1'
#
loop_
_entity.id
_entity.type
_entity.pdbx_description
1 polymer ?
#
loop_
_entity_poly.entity_id
_entity_poly.type
_entity_poly.pdbx_seq_one_letter_code
_entity_poly.pdbx_strand_id
1 'polypeptide(L)'
;VAPAGGLAWEKTEIAIESLEGGGKVPGELRFTNTSGQNIRLRAVPASCGCIAAKPEKRDYAPGESGVIPFTYTPKRKWGTRAYRVFVVTDEPGHPYELRLIVTETRR
;
A
#
# COMPACT_ATOMS: atom_id res chain seq x y z
N VAL A 1 0.69 -18.61 -0.18
CA VAL A 1 -0.40 -18.67 0.80
C VAL A 1 -1.25 -17.42 0.67
N ALA A 2 -2.53 -17.63 0.45
CA ALA A 2 -3.45 -16.51 0.41
C ALA A 2 -3.47 -15.84 1.80
N PRO A 3 -3.43 -14.52 1.87
CA PRO A 3 -3.54 -13.85 3.16
C PRO A 3 -4.87 -14.21 3.81
N ALA A 4 -4.83 -14.43 5.11
CA ALA A 4 -6.05 -14.72 5.88
C ALA A 4 -6.84 -13.42 5.99
N GLY A 5 -7.81 -13.24 5.12
CA GLY A 5 -8.64 -12.05 5.12
C GLY A 5 -9.46 -11.95 3.86
N GLY A 6 -10.36 -11.00 3.84
CA GLY A 6 -11.31 -10.83 2.75
C GLY A 6 -10.84 -9.98 1.58
N LEU A 7 -9.65 -9.39 1.67
CA LEU A 7 -9.11 -8.58 0.58
C LEU A 7 -8.05 -9.35 -0.17
N ALA A 8 -8.28 -9.53 -1.46
CA ALA A 8 -7.29 -10.16 -2.34
C ALA A 8 -6.47 -9.06 -3.00
N TRP A 9 -5.18 -9.03 -2.72
CA TRP A 9 -4.28 -8.00 -3.22
C TRP A 9 -3.67 -8.40 -4.55
N GLU A 10 -3.66 -7.48 -5.50
CA GLU A 10 -3.03 -7.71 -6.79
C GLU A 10 -1.54 -7.96 -6.63
N LYS A 11 -0.92 -7.14 -5.76
CA LYS A 11 0.49 -7.30 -5.40
C LYS A 11 0.67 -6.97 -3.93
N THR A 12 1.46 -7.76 -3.23
CA THR A 12 1.81 -7.49 -1.83
C THR A 12 3.17 -6.82 -1.71
N GLU A 13 3.93 -6.78 -2.80
CA GLU A 13 5.23 -6.13 -2.83
C GLU A 13 5.31 -5.28 -4.10
N ILE A 14 5.59 -4.00 -3.93
CA ILE A 14 5.61 -3.03 -5.02
C ILE A 14 7.00 -2.41 -5.10
N ALA A 15 7.60 -2.46 -6.28
CA ALA A 15 8.89 -1.84 -6.53
C ALA A 15 8.70 -0.38 -6.95
N ILE A 16 9.45 0.51 -6.31
CA ILE A 16 9.44 1.94 -6.62
C ILE A 16 10.86 2.36 -6.96
N GLU A 17 11.01 3.05 -8.07
CA GLU A 17 12.28 3.60 -8.47
C GLU A 17 12.23 5.12 -8.39
N SER A 18 13.22 5.69 -7.73
CA SER A 18 13.37 7.13 -7.60
C SER A 18 14.75 7.55 -8.08
N LEU A 19 14.79 8.49 -9.00
CA LEU A 19 16.04 8.99 -9.55
C LEU A 19 16.39 10.34 -8.92
N GLU A 20 17.68 10.58 -8.72
CA GLU A 20 18.15 11.86 -8.19
C GLU A 20 17.61 13.01 -9.04
N GLY A 21 17.06 14.02 -8.37
CA GLY A 21 16.45 15.16 -9.03
C GLY A 21 14.99 14.94 -9.39
N GLY A 22 14.47 13.71 -9.24
CA GLY A 22 13.06 13.43 -9.44
C GLY A 22 12.25 13.91 -8.26
N GLY A 23 10.96 14.12 -8.47
CA GLY A 23 10.04 14.51 -7.43
C GLY A 23 9.39 13.30 -6.75
N LYS A 24 8.25 13.54 -6.13
CA LYS A 24 7.49 12.50 -5.48
C LYS A 24 7.08 11.40 -6.47
N VAL A 25 7.08 10.17 -6.00
CA VAL A 25 6.73 9.03 -6.83
C VAL A 25 5.34 8.53 -6.44
N PRO A 26 4.37 8.62 -7.34
CA PRO A 26 3.03 8.10 -7.08
C PRO A 26 2.96 6.59 -7.32
N GLY A 27 2.05 5.92 -6.62
CA GLY A 27 1.78 4.52 -6.83
C GLY A 27 0.41 4.15 -6.34
N GLU A 28 0.05 2.89 -6.51
CA GLU A 28 -1.27 2.39 -6.14
C GLU A 28 -1.19 1.00 -5.54
N LEU A 29 -2.03 0.75 -4.55
CA LEU A 29 -2.27 -0.59 -4.01
C LEU A 29 -3.65 -1.01 -4.49
N ARG A 30 -3.75 -2.15 -5.18
CA ARG A 30 -5.02 -2.62 -5.74
C ARG A 30 -5.47 -3.90 -5.06
N PHE A 31 -6.75 -3.98 -4.80
CA PHE A 31 -7.33 -5.13 -4.15
C PHE A 31 -8.77 -5.36 -4.60
N THR A 32 -9.28 -6.55 -4.28
CA THR A 32 -10.68 -6.91 -4.51
C THR A 32 -11.24 -7.52 -3.23
N ASN A 33 -12.43 -7.10 -2.84
CA ASN A 33 -13.09 -7.67 -1.68
C ASN A 33 -13.71 -9.01 -2.06
N THR A 34 -13.10 -10.09 -1.59
CA THR A 34 -13.55 -11.45 -1.86
C THR A 34 -14.22 -12.10 -0.66
N SER A 35 -14.48 -11.32 0.41
CA SER A 35 -14.99 -11.87 1.66
C SER A 35 -16.47 -12.24 1.64
N GLY A 36 -17.24 -11.74 0.69
CA GLY A 36 -18.69 -11.93 0.69
C GLY A 36 -19.41 -10.97 1.63
N GLN A 37 -18.69 -10.09 2.28
CA GLN A 37 -19.25 -9.10 3.21
C GLN A 37 -18.66 -7.74 2.94
N ASN A 38 -19.33 -6.70 3.41
CA ASN A 38 -18.82 -5.35 3.31
C ASN A 38 -17.58 -5.20 4.21
N ILE A 39 -16.52 -4.59 3.68
CA ILE A 39 -15.30 -4.35 4.44
C ILE A 39 -15.04 -2.85 4.48
N ARG A 40 -14.74 -2.34 5.67
CA ARG A 40 -14.42 -0.94 5.88
C ARG A 40 -12.94 -0.76 6.21
N LEU A 41 -12.29 0.15 5.48
CA LEU A 41 -10.91 0.52 5.77
C LEU A 41 -10.89 1.52 6.92
N ARG A 42 -10.12 1.24 7.94
CA ARG A 42 -10.01 2.11 9.12
C ARG A 42 -8.79 3.01 9.08
N ALA A 43 -7.66 2.47 8.66
CA ALA A 43 -6.41 3.23 8.59
C ALA A 43 -5.44 2.55 7.65
N VAL A 44 -4.51 3.34 7.11
CA VAL A 44 -3.46 2.83 6.24
C VAL A 44 -2.12 3.44 6.70
N PRO A 45 -1.63 3.04 7.87
CA PRO A 45 -0.35 3.57 8.35
C PRO A 45 0.82 2.98 7.59
N ALA A 46 1.87 3.78 7.43
CA ALA A 46 3.10 3.35 6.82
C ALA A 46 4.23 3.41 7.82
N SER A 47 5.26 2.58 7.64
CA SER A 47 6.43 2.55 8.52
C SER A 47 7.33 3.77 8.34
N CYS A 48 7.07 4.58 7.34
CA CYS A 48 7.87 5.77 7.05
C CYS A 48 6.95 6.95 6.77
N GLY A 49 7.25 8.11 7.37
CA GLY A 49 6.53 9.34 7.05
C GLY A 49 6.74 9.82 5.62
N CYS A 50 7.68 9.20 4.90
CA CYS A 50 7.94 9.50 3.49
C CYS A 50 6.90 8.88 2.56
N ILE A 51 6.02 8.04 3.08
CA ILE A 51 4.96 7.41 2.31
C ILE A 51 3.61 7.90 2.82
N ALA A 52 2.85 8.53 1.93
CA ALA A 52 1.50 8.97 2.23
C ALA A 52 0.52 8.13 1.44
N ALA A 53 -0.26 7.30 2.14
CA ALA A 53 -1.25 6.44 1.52
C ALA A 53 -2.64 6.90 1.97
N LYS A 54 -3.54 7.10 1.00
CA LYS A 54 -4.86 7.61 1.29
C LYS A 54 -5.90 6.91 0.40
N PRO A 55 -6.76 6.07 0.98
CA PRO A 55 -7.79 5.38 0.20
C PRO A 55 -8.81 6.39 -0.34
N GLU A 56 -9.32 6.12 -1.53
CA GLU A 56 -10.32 6.99 -2.16
C GLU A 56 -11.65 6.88 -1.47
N LYS A 57 -11.97 5.69 -0.95
CA LYS A 57 -13.17 5.51 -0.13
C LYS A 57 -12.87 4.47 0.95
N ARG A 58 -13.79 4.32 1.89
CA ARG A 58 -13.57 3.46 3.05
C ARG A 58 -14.35 2.15 3.00
N ASP A 59 -15.53 2.14 2.38
CA ASP A 59 -16.40 0.97 2.36
C ASP A 59 -16.34 0.28 1.01
N TYR A 60 -16.19 -1.04 1.03
CA TYR A 60 -16.10 -1.86 -0.17
C TYR A 60 -17.07 -3.03 -0.07
N ALA A 61 -17.97 -3.11 -1.05
CA ALA A 61 -18.96 -4.19 -1.11
C ALA A 61 -18.32 -5.49 -1.58
N PRO A 62 -18.97 -6.64 -1.34
CA PRO A 62 -18.48 -7.91 -1.86
C PRO A 62 -18.27 -7.86 -3.36
N GLY A 63 -17.10 -8.33 -3.81
CA GLY A 63 -16.74 -8.32 -5.22
C GLY A 63 -16.25 -6.99 -5.75
N GLU A 64 -16.26 -5.95 -4.95
CA GLU A 64 -15.81 -4.65 -5.35
C GLU A 64 -14.28 -4.56 -5.31
N SER A 65 -13.71 -3.94 -6.35
CA SER A 65 -12.28 -3.67 -6.40
C SER A 65 -12.00 -2.27 -5.88
N GLY A 66 -10.85 -2.10 -5.23
CA GLY A 66 -10.46 -0.81 -4.69
C GLY A 66 -9.03 -0.47 -5.00
N VAL A 67 -8.71 0.81 -4.87
CA VAL A 67 -7.38 1.35 -5.08
C VAL A 67 -7.02 2.25 -3.92
N ILE A 68 -5.82 2.06 -3.38
CA ILE A 68 -5.28 2.96 -2.37
C ILE A 68 -4.10 3.67 -3.00
N PRO A 69 -4.26 4.92 -3.43
CA PRO A 69 -3.14 5.67 -3.98
C PRO A 69 -2.16 6.05 -2.87
N PHE A 70 -0.89 6.04 -3.21
CA PHE A 70 0.14 6.49 -2.29
C PHE A 70 1.18 7.32 -3.03
N THR A 71 1.95 8.09 -2.25
CA THR A 71 3.02 8.91 -2.78
C THR A 71 4.26 8.72 -1.91
N TYR A 72 5.38 8.42 -2.55
CA TYR A 72 6.65 8.33 -1.87
C TYR A 72 7.45 9.63 -2.08
N THR A 73 7.90 10.23 -0.98
CA THR A 73 8.76 11.40 -1.01
C THR A 73 10.20 10.93 -0.85
N PRO A 74 11.06 11.09 -1.87
CA PRO A 74 12.44 10.63 -1.79
C PRO A 74 13.20 11.27 -0.65
N LYS A 75 14.01 10.47 0.02
CA LYS A 75 14.82 10.94 1.16
C LYS A 75 16.25 11.25 0.77
N ARG A 76 16.61 11.06 -0.48
CA ARG A 76 17.97 11.22 -0.99
C ARG A 76 18.97 10.30 -0.28
N LYS A 77 18.52 9.13 0.07
CA LYS A 77 19.36 8.08 0.60
C LYS A 77 19.49 7.01 -0.48
N TRP A 78 20.61 7.01 -1.13
CA TRP A 78 20.84 6.14 -2.29
C TRP A 78 20.89 4.66 -1.88
N GLY A 79 20.36 3.81 -2.73
CA GLY A 79 20.29 2.39 -2.50
C GLY A 79 18.86 1.88 -2.41
N THR A 80 18.71 0.64 -2.00
CA THR A 80 17.43 -0.03 -1.91
C THR A 80 16.98 -0.17 -0.46
N ARG A 81 15.71 0.15 -0.21
CA ARG A 81 15.11 0.06 1.12
C ARG A 81 13.74 -0.58 1.03
N ALA A 82 13.36 -1.27 2.08
CA ALA A 82 12.03 -1.84 2.19
C ALA A 82 11.24 -1.07 3.24
N TYR A 83 10.05 -0.62 2.86
CA TYR A 83 9.11 0.00 3.78
C TYR A 83 7.84 -0.82 3.82
N ARG A 84 7.06 -0.68 4.88
CA ARG A 84 5.83 -1.41 5.07
C ARG A 84 4.64 -0.47 5.13
N VAL A 85 3.54 -0.89 4.52
CA VAL A 85 2.26 -0.21 4.63
C VAL A 85 1.28 -1.21 5.20
N PHE A 86 0.58 -0.81 6.25
CA PHE A 86 -0.43 -1.66 6.86
C PHE A 86 -1.80 -1.16 6.48
N VAL A 87 -2.70 -2.09 6.17
CA VAL A 87 -4.09 -1.75 5.90
C VAL A 87 -4.93 -2.35 7.01
N VAL A 88 -5.51 -1.46 7.82
CA VAL A 88 -6.35 -1.84 8.94
C VAL A 88 -7.80 -1.77 8.53
N THR A 89 -8.51 -2.88 8.68
CA THR A 89 -9.92 -2.97 8.33
C THR A 89 -10.75 -3.26 9.57
N ASP A 90 -12.06 -3.30 9.41
CA ASP A 90 -12.97 -3.70 10.49
C ASP A 90 -13.08 -5.21 10.65
N GLU A 91 -12.33 -5.96 9.84
CA GLU A 91 -12.26 -7.42 9.98
C GLU A 91 -11.48 -7.81 11.23
N PRO A 92 -11.86 -8.93 11.88
CA PRO A 92 -11.06 -9.44 13.00
C PRO A 92 -9.71 -9.97 12.49
N GLY A 93 -8.68 -9.87 13.32
CA GLY A 93 -7.36 -10.39 13.00
C GLY A 93 -6.33 -9.30 12.82
N HIS A 94 -5.20 -9.66 12.20
CA HIS A 94 -4.10 -8.75 11.98
C HIS A 94 -4.33 -7.88 10.75
N PRO A 95 -3.79 -6.65 10.72
CA PRO A 95 -3.86 -5.83 9.51
C PRO A 95 -3.08 -6.48 8.36
N TYR A 96 -3.45 -6.10 7.14
CA TYR A 96 -2.70 -6.54 5.96
C TYR A 96 -1.37 -5.80 5.92
N GLU A 97 -0.30 -6.52 5.61
CA GLU A 97 1.02 -5.95 5.48
C GLU A 97 1.45 -5.97 4.01
N LEU A 98 1.77 -4.80 3.49
CA LEU A 98 2.26 -4.65 2.12
C LEU A 98 3.65 -4.06 2.18
N ARG A 99 4.49 -4.43 1.22
CA ARG A 99 5.87 -3.97 1.17
C ARG A 99 6.09 -3.04 -0.01
N LEU A 100 6.82 -1.98 0.25
CA LEU A 100 7.29 -1.07 -0.80
C LEU A 100 8.81 -1.17 -0.83
N ILE A 101 9.32 -1.68 -1.94
CA ILE A 101 10.76 -1.79 -2.16
C ILE A 101 11.19 -0.57 -2.96
N VAL A 102 11.86 0.34 -2.29
CA VAL A 102 12.25 1.61 -2.89
C VAL A 102 13.72 1.58 -3.25
N THR A 103 14.02 1.84 -4.51
CA THR A 103 15.39 1.99 -4.99
C THR A 103 15.61 3.44 -5.38
N GLU A 104 16.45 4.14 -4.63
CA GLU A 104 16.83 5.51 -4.96
C GLU A 104 18.18 5.48 -5.66
N THR A 105 18.21 5.97 -6.87
CA THR A 105 19.40 5.96 -7.72
C THR A 105 19.96 7.36 -7.87
N ARG A 106 21.27 7.46 -7.68
CA ARG A 106 21.99 8.71 -7.85
C ARG A 106 22.36 8.86 -9.33
N ARG A 107 22.23 10.07 -9.84
CA ARG A 107 22.64 10.40 -11.19
C ARG A 107 24.17 10.41 -11.33
#